data_7473629e05ffc352697f2a9eed7343c7
#
_entry.id   7473629e05ffc352697f2a9eed7343c7
#
_cell.length_a   1.000
_cell.length_b   1.000
_cell.length_c   1.000
_cell.angle_alpha   90.00
_cell.angle_beta   90.00
_cell.angle_gamma   90.00
#
_symmetry.space_group_name_H-M   'P 1'
#
loop_
_entity.id
_entity.type
_entity.pdbx_description
1 polymer ?
#
loop_
_entity_poly.entity_id
_entity_poly.type
_entity_poly.pdbx_seq_one_letter_code
_entity_poly.pdbx_strand_id
1 'polypeptide(L)'
;NCEFSGTTAVSDTVQLSEAVCDLTFETGKPVIVCQKPDKISGRLLGVSRNGAEIEGHGTIPFSEDLQCYRLYGRLSQIGELKIGYGFTDFVVEDGTIEAALAVREEKMETIRVLIKTSGYANSIHQAVELFADCDCRILNVESELATLEKDQHLVITLDSPLFDQTGRITIEPKILTGHLMLSGVERAQGQANYRGRLELVRREDGIVVINELPLEEYLYGVVPGEMPASYPLEALKSQAICARTYAYERLQRAGLPEYGAHVDDSTAFQVYQNLAEQGQTTQAVKET
;
A
#
# COMPACT_ATOMS: atom_id res chain seq x y z
N ASN A 1 19.35 20.69 -15.63
CA ASN A 1 20.02 20.85 -16.94
C ASN A 1 21.51 20.95 -16.67
N CYS A 2 22.27 19.90 -16.96
CA CYS A 2 23.73 19.97 -17.00
C CYS A 2 24.12 20.32 -18.44
N GLU A 3 24.75 21.48 -18.65
CA GLU A 3 25.42 21.79 -19.93
C GLU A 3 26.82 21.19 -19.89
N PHE A 4 27.08 20.26 -20.81
CA PHE A 4 28.42 19.70 -21.00
C PHE A 4 29.24 20.63 -21.87
N SER A 5 30.23 21.29 -21.29
CA SER A 5 31.24 22.06 -22.04
C SER A 5 32.59 21.34 -21.98
N GLY A 6 32.80 20.38 -22.85
CA GLY A 6 34.07 19.68 -22.99
C GLY A 6 34.13 18.87 -24.26
N THR A 7 35.21 19.00 -25.02
CA THR A 7 35.50 18.24 -26.24
C THR A 7 35.98 16.82 -25.94
N THR A 8 35.15 16.02 -25.34
CA THR A 8 35.34 14.56 -25.39
C THR A 8 34.25 14.06 -26.33
N ALA A 9 34.66 13.43 -27.43
CA ALA A 9 33.74 12.85 -28.41
C ALA A 9 32.86 11.81 -27.73
N VAL A 10 31.66 12.22 -27.34
CA VAL A 10 30.54 11.30 -27.15
C VAL A 10 30.12 10.97 -28.58
N SER A 11 30.48 9.78 -29.06
CA SER A 11 30.29 9.37 -30.44
C SER A 11 28.84 9.17 -30.85
N ASP A 12 27.89 9.24 -29.89
CA ASP A 12 26.45 9.19 -30.13
C ASP A 12 25.74 10.18 -29.23
N THR A 13 24.76 10.86 -29.75
CA THR A 13 23.82 11.72 -29.00
C THR A 13 22.97 10.81 -28.10
N VAL A 14 23.47 10.47 -26.93
CA VAL A 14 22.68 9.83 -25.89
C VAL A 14 21.68 10.86 -25.39
N GLN A 15 20.40 10.62 -25.63
CA GLN A 15 19.34 11.41 -24.97
C GLN A 15 19.32 11.02 -23.50
N LEU A 16 19.89 11.83 -22.65
CA LEU A 16 19.86 11.66 -21.18
C LEU A 16 18.56 12.23 -20.58
N SER A 17 17.52 12.43 -21.39
CA SER A 17 16.20 12.80 -20.90
C SER A 17 15.61 11.65 -20.11
N GLU A 18 15.23 11.92 -18.85
CA GLU A 18 14.63 10.92 -17.92
C GLU A 18 15.53 9.73 -17.56
N ALA A 19 16.81 9.79 -17.86
CA ALA A 19 17.79 8.77 -17.49
C ALA A 19 18.41 9.07 -16.12
N VAL A 20 18.73 8.01 -15.37
CA VAL A 20 19.60 8.09 -14.19
C VAL A 20 21.03 7.81 -14.62
N CYS A 21 21.97 8.61 -14.17
CA CYS A 21 23.35 8.49 -14.58
C CYS A 21 24.29 8.71 -13.39
N ASP A 22 25.38 7.95 -13.35
CA ASP A 22 26.53 8.27 -12.54
C ASP A 22 27.42 9.27 -13.28
N LEU A 23 27.85 10.28 -12.57
CA LEU A 23 28.72 11.33 -13.12
C LEU A 23 30.03 11.35 -12.34
N THR A 24 31.15 11.14 -13.04
CA THR A 24 32.48 11.36 -12.46
C THR A 24 32.95 12.77 -12.83
N PHE A 25 33.45 13.51 -11.85
CA PHE A 25 33.90 14.88 -12.03
C PHE A 25 35.42 15.01 -11.85
N GLU A 26 36.06 15.73 -12.74
CA GLU A 26 37.44 16.21 -12.59
C GLU A 26 37.44 17.73 -12.68
N THR A 27 38.08 18.38 -11.71
CA THR A 27 38.16 19.85 -11.64
C THR A 27 36.81 20.58 -11.81
N GLY A 28 35.73 19.97 -11.29
CA GLY A 28 34.37 20.52 -11.37
C GLY A 28 33.65 20.30 -12.70
N LYS A 29 34.23 19.54 -13.64
CA LYS A 29 33.60 19.17 -14.90
C LYS A 29 33.32 17.68 -14.94
N PRO A 30 32.14 17.25 -15.42
CA PRO A 30 31.87 15.83 -15.63
C PRO A 30 32.75 15.28 -16.74
N VAL A 31 33.47 14.19 -16.47
CA VAL A 31 34.39 13.53 -17.41
C VAL A 31 33.89 12.15 -17.82
N ILE A 32 33.06 11.51 -17.01
CA ILE A 32 32.45 10.22 -17.32
C ILE A 32 30.96 10.33 -17.00
N VAL A 33 30.13 9.84 -17.90
CA VAL A 33 28.69 9.67 -17.73
C VAL A 33 28.36 8.20 -17.96
N CYS A 34 27.91 7.50 -16.92
CA CYS A 34 27.47 6.12 -17.01
C CYS A 34 25.96 6.11 -16.84
N GLN A 35 25.23 5.75 -17.90
CA GLN A 35 23.78 5.61 -17.80
C GLN A 35 23.45 4.33 -17.04
N LYS A 36 22.60 4.45 -16.03
CA LYS A 36 22.08 3.30 -15.28
C LYS A 36 21.13 2.47 -16.14
N PRO A 37 20.90 1.20 -15.75
CA PRO A 37 19.93 0.31 -16.41
C PRO A 37 18.53 0.92 -16.47
N ASP A 38 17.66 0.31 -17.27
CA ASP A 38 16.25 0.68 -17.36
C ASP A 38 15.57 0.59 -16.01
N LYS A 39 14.66 1.52 -15.80
CA LYS A 39 13.85 1.58 -14.58
C LYS A 39 12.80 0.48 -14.59
N ILE A 40 12.56 -0.13 -13.44
CA ILE A 40 11.39 -0.96 -13.21
C ILE A 40 10.30 -0.14 -12.54
N SER A 41 9.06 -0.46 -12.84
CA SER A 41 7.87 0.20 -12.31
C SER A 41 6.93 -0.84 -11.71
N GLY A 42 6.21 -0.46 -10.67
CA GLY A 42 5.22 -1.30 -10.01
C GLY A 42 4.65 -0.58 -8.80
N ARG A 43 3.57 -1.12 -8.24
CA ARG A 43 3.09 -0.62 -6.94
C ARG A 43 4.11 -0.96 -5.86
N LEU A 44 4.43 0.01 -5.02
CA LEU A 44 5.26 -0.23 -3.84
C LEU A 44 4.39 -0.89 -2.77
N LEU A 45 4.63 -2.17 -2.51
CA LEU A 45 3.81 -2.98 -1.61
C LEU A 45 4.35 -3.03 -0.19
N GLY A 46 5.61 -2.71 0.02
CA GLY A 46 6.22 -2.65 1.33
C GLY A 46 7.64 -2.08 1.30
N VAL A 47 8.08 -1.56 2.43
CA VAL A 47 9.45 -1.06 2.63
C VAL A 47 9.96 -1.55 3.96
N SER A 48 11.09 -2.21 3.95
CA SER A 48 11.82 -2.64 5.13
C SER A 48 13.19 -1.94 5.22
N ARG A 49 13.95 -2.21 6.25
CA ARG A 49 15.34 -1.72 6.34
C ARG A 49 16.24 -2.27 5.25
N ASN A 50 15.90 -3.43 4.69
CA ASN A 50 16.75 -4.19 3.79
C ASN A 50 16.31 -4.10 2.32
N GLY A 51 15.14 -3.52 2.02
CA GLY A 51 14.67 -3.46 0.65
C GLY A 51 13.21 -3.01 0.51
N ALA A 52 12.76 -2.94 -0.73
CA ALA A 52 11.39 -2.63 -1.11
C ALA A 52 10.73 -3.82 -1.80
N GLU A 53 9.46 -4.06 -1.48
CA GLU A 53 8.61 -5.02 -2.17
C GLU A 53 7.84 -4.30 -3.28
N ILE A 54 8.09 -4.68 -4.53
CA ILE A 54 7.52 -4.04 -5.72
C ILE A 54 6.64 -5.06 -6.43
N GLU A 55 5.41 -4.68 -6.74
CA GLU A 55 4.44 -5.53 -7.45
C GLU A 55 5.01 -6.02 -8.78
N GLY A 56 4.93 -7.34 -9.00
CA GLY A 56 5.50 -8.00 -10.19
C GLY A 56 7.01 -8.28 -10.13
N HIS A 57 7.73 -7.73 -9.14
CA HIS A 57 9.18 -7.87 -9.03
C HIS A 57 9.64 -8.50 -7.70
N GLY A 58 8.71 -8.64 -6.71
CA GLY A 58 9.03 -9.15 -5.39
C GLY A 58 9.85 -8.17 -4.53
N THR A 59 10.60 -8.70 -3.56
CA THR A 59 11.42 -7.87 -2.67
C THR A 59 12.83 -7.75 -3.24
N ILE A 60 13.24 -6.50 -3.47
CA ILE A 60 14.58 -6.16 -3.97
C ILE A 60 15.33 -5.39 -2.87
N PRO A 61 16.55 -5.82 -2.50
CA PRO A 61 17.34 -5.14 -1.50
C PRO A 61 17.77 -3.75 -1.94
N PHE A 62 18.06 -2.88 -0.95
CA PHE A 62 18.64 -1.58 -1.21
C PHE A 62 20.15 -1.66 -1.31
N SER A 63 20.74 -0.87 -2.20
CA SER A 63 22.15 -0.56 -2.21
C SER A 63 22.55 0.26 -0.97
N GLU A 64 23.79 0.18 -0.54
CA GLU A 64 24.33 1.01 0.53
C GLU A 64 24.30 2.51 0.19
N ASP A 65 24.41 2.83 -1.10
CA ASP A 65 24.41 4.18 -1.65
C ASP A 65 23.04 4.62 -2.23
N LEU A 66 21.94 3.97 -1.82
CA LEU A 66 20.60 4.26 -2.29
C LEU A 66 20.31 5.77 -2.31
N GLN A 67 19.88 6.27 -3.46
CA GLN A 67 19.41 7.64 -3.65
C GLN A 67 17.91 7.68 -3.92
N CYS A 68 17.20 8.52 -3.18
CA CYS A 68 15.77 8.77 -3.42
C CYS A 68 15.56 10.17 -3.98
N TYR A 69 14.67 10.29 -4.95
CA TYR A 69 14.37 11.56 -5.62
C TYR A 69 12.88 11.81 -5.68
N ARG A 70 12.46 13.03 -5.35
CA ARG A 70 11.13 13.58 -5.67
C ARG A 70 11.05 13.93 -7.14
N LEU A 71 9.86 14.28 -7.59
CA LEU A 71 9.66 14.89 -8.90
C LEU A 71 10.68 16.01 -9.16
N TYR A 72 11.11 16.08 -10.41
CA TYR A 72 12.12 17.06 -10.88
C TYR A 72 13.51 16.88 -10.25
N GLY A 73 13.83 15.65 -9.79
CA GLY A 73 15.18 15.28 -9.34
C GLY A 73 15.63 15.90 -8.01
N ARG A 74 14.72 16.35 -7.18
CA ARG A 74 15.05 16.81 -5.81
C ARG A 74 15.31 15.63 -4.90
N LEU A 75 16.37 15.66 -4.10
CA LEU A 75 16.67 14.63 -3.11
C LEU A 75 15.51 14.42 -2.14
N SER A 76 15.29 13.18 -1.79
CA SER A 76 14.24 12.68 -0.93
C SER A 76 14.79 11.61 0.02
N GLN A 77 13.91 11.02 0.81
CA GLN A 77 14.22 9.95 1.72
C GLN A 77 13.28 8.77 1.50
N ILE A 78 13.74 7.58 1.86
CA ILE A 78 12.98 6.34 1.73
C ILE A 78 11.60 6.40 2.42
N GLY A 79 11.49 7.09 3.55
CA GLY A 79 10.23 7.28 4.27
C GLY A 79 9.21 8.17 3.57
N GLU A 80 9.56 8.77 2.43
CA GLU A 80 8.65 9.57 1.60
C GLU A 80 8.05 8.77 0.43
N LEU A 81 8.49 7.53 0.22
CA LEU A 81 7.94 6.65 -0.80
C LEU A 81 6.48 6.29 -0.47
N LYS A 82 5.64 6.27 -1.49
CA LYS A 82 4.18 6.10 -1.34
C LYS A 82 3.78 4.65 -1.49
N ILE A 83 3.52 3.99 -0.36
CA ILE A 83 3.07 2.59 -0.32
C ILE A 83 1.67 2.47 -0.92
N GLY A 84 1.44 1.35 -1.62
CA GLY A 84 0.17 1.06 -2.30
C GLY A 84 0.00 1.74 -3.66
N TYR A 85 0.98 2.54 -4.10
CA TYR A 85 0.91 3.31 -5.35
C TYR A 85 2.11 3.05 -6.26
N GLY A 86 1.87 3.13 -7.57
CA GLY A 86 2.92 3.06 -8.60
C GLY A 86 3.45 4.47 -8.96
N PHE A 87 3.81 5.27 -7.96
CA PHE A 87 4.29 6.63 -8.15
C PHE A 87 5.82 6.73 -8.23
N THR A 88 6.50 5.61 -8.04
CA THR A 88 7.96 5.54 -7.98
C THR A 88 8.46 4.50 -8.98
N ASP A 89 9.43 4.88 -9.79
CA ASP A 89 10.24 3.96 -10.56
C ASP A 89 11.54 3.67 -9.80
N PHE A 90 12.08 2.47 -10.00
CA PHE A 90 13.27 2.01 -9.32
C PHE A 90 14.35 1.62 -10.32
N VAL A 91 15.55 2.12 -10.11
CA VAL A 91 16.75 1.68 -10.84
C VAL A 91 17.34 0.51 -10.10
N VAL A 92 17.42 -0.64 -10.77
CA VAL A 92 17.98 -1.87 -10.21
C VAL A 92 19.25 -2.24 -10.98
N GLU A 93 20.36 -2.36 -10.28
CA GLU A 93 21.65 -2.79 -10.80
C GLU A 93 22.21 -3.89 -9.90
N ASP A 94 22.75 -4.94 -10.47
CA ASP A 94 23.32 -6.09 -9.76
C ASP A 94 22.40 -6.69 -8.65
N GLY A 95 21.07 -6.62 -8.89
CA GLY A 95 20.06 -7.14 -7.97
C GLY A 95 19.74 -6.26 -6.77
N THR A 96 20.22 -5.02 -6.74
CA THR A 96 19.95 -4.03 -5.70
C THR A 96 19.31 -2.76 -6.27
N ILE A 97 18.47 -2.09 -5.47
CA ILE A 97 17.89 -0.79 -5.83
C ILE A 97 18.92 0.29 -5.54
N GLU A 98 19.43 0.92 -6.60
CA GLU A 98 20.38 2.04 -6.55
C GLU A 98 19.67 3.39 -6.41
N ALA A 99 18.52 3.53 -7.05
CA ALA A 99 17.75 4.75 -6.96
C ALA A 99 16.25 4.51 -6.98
N ALA A 100 15.51 5.35 -6.25
CA ALA A 100 14.06 5.44 -6.25
C ALA A 100 13.63 6.83 -6.72
N LEU A 101 12.84 6.90 -7.79
CA LEU A 101 12.46 8.14 -8.46
C LEU A 101 10.96 8.33 -8.43
N ALA A 102 10.47 9.36 -7.77
CA ALA A 102 9.07 9.76 -7.91
C ALA A 102 8.86 10.27 -9.34
N VAL A 103 7.99 9.61 -10.10
CA VAL A 103 7.73 9.94 -11.52
C VAL A 103 6.39 10.63 -11.71
N ARG A 104 5.50 10.54 -10.73
CA ARG A 104 4.20 11.23 -10.73
C ARG A 104 3.75 11.52 -9.31
N GLU A 105 2.86 12.46 -9.18
CA GLU A 105 2.18 12.82 -7.96
C GLU A 105 0.70 12.96 -8.29
N GLU A 106 -0.10 12.05 -7.75
CA GLU A 106 -1.53 12.00 -7.97
C GLU A 106 -2.25 12.00 -6.60
N LYS A 107 -3.54 12.28 -6.62
CA LYS A 107 -4.35 12.21 -5.42
C LYS A 107 -4.36 10.77 -4.89
N MET A 108 -4.05 10.62 -3.62
CA MET A 108 -4.10 9.35 -2.93
C MET A 108 -5.53 9.14 -2.40
N GLU A 109 -6.23 8.14 -2.93
CA GLU A 109 -7.66 7.91 -2.65
C GLU A 109 -7.93 6.59 -1.93
N THR A 110 -6.95 5.70 -1.86
CA THR A 110 -7.09 4.40 -1.19
C THR A 110 -6.21 4.31 0.05
N ILE A 111 -6.74 3.69 1.10
CA ILE A 111 -6.01 3.40 2.33
C ILE A 111 -5.78 1.89 2.47
N ARG A 112 -4.67 1.51 3.07
CA ARG A 112 -4.27 0.13 3.36
C ARG A 112 -4.22 -0.04 4.86
N VAL A 113 -5.12 -0.87 5.39
CA VAL A 113 -5.32 -1.09 6.82
C VAL A 113 -4.84 -2.49 7.18
N LEU A 114 -3.86 -2.60 8.05
CA LEU A 114 -3.43 -3.87 8.63
C LEU A 114 -4.50 -4.38 9.58
N ILE A 115 -5.07 -5.54 9.28
CA ILE A 115 -6.08 -6.16 10.12
C ILE A 115 -5.40 -7.08 11.15
N LYS A 116 -5.54 -6.74 12.42
CA LYS A 116 -4.99 -7.52 13.54
C LYS A 116 -5.94 -8.65 13.94
N THR A 117 -5.40 -9.65 14.60
CA THR A 117 -6.18 -10.76 15.19
C THR A 117 -7.21 -10.26 16.21
N SER A 118 -8.10 -11.12 16.70
CA SER A 118 -9.09 -10.78 17.74
C SER A 118 -8.43 -10.07 18.92
N GLY A 119 -9.12 -9.06 19.46
CA GLY A 119 -8.59 -8.22 20.54
C GLY A 119 -7.37 -7.39 20.17
N TYR A 120 -7.08 -7.22 18.87
CA TYR A 120 -5.91 -6.49 18.34
C TYR A 120 -4.56 -7.06 18.83
N ALA A 121 -4.50 -8.35 19.15
CA ALA A 121 -3.37 -8.95 19.83
C ALA A 121 -2.11 -9.02 18.94
N ASN A 122 -2.26 -9.51 17.70
CA ASN A 122 -1.14 -9.74 16.78
C ASN A 122 -1.41 -9.19 15.40
N SER A 123 -0.34 -8.84 14.68
CA SER A 123 -0.37 -8.44 13.27
C SER A 123 -0.30 -9.63 12.30
N ILE A 124 0.03 -10.81 12.82
CA ILE A 124 0.24 -12.04 12.05
C ILE A 124 -0.84 -13.04 12.41
N HIS A 125 -1.49 -13.60 11.40
CA HIS A 125 -2.50 -14.65 11.51
C HIS A 125 -1.88 -16.01 11.19
N GLN A 126 -2.19 -17.06 11.96
CA GLN A 126 -1.70 -18.41 11.69
C GLN A 126 -2.49 -19.09 10.56
N ALA A 127 -3.74 -18.73 10.42
CA ALA A 127 -4.61 -19.08 9.32
C ALA A 127 -5.63 -17.96 9.13
N VAL A 128 -6.16 -17.82 7.94
CA VAL A 128 -7.21 -16.86 7.61
C VAL A 128 -8.39 -17.63 7.06
N GLU A 129 -9.52 -17.57 7.78
CA GLU A 129 -10.80 -18.04 7.28
C GLU A 129 -11.66 -16.85 6.91
N LEU A 130 -12.18 -16.86 5.70
CA LEU A 130 -13.00 -15.76 5.17
C LEU A 130 -14.17 -16.26 4.33
N PHE A 131 -15.18 -15.45 4.22
CA PHE A 131 -16.30 -15.59 3.28
C PHE A 131 -16.79 -14.21 2.85
N ALA A 132 -17.74 -14.14 1.91
CA ALA A 132 -18.25 -12.88 1.39
C ALA A 132 -19.76 -12.93 1.17
N ASP A 133 -20.42 -11.75 1.19
CA ASP A 133 -21.84 -11.60 0.88
C ASP A 133 -22.15 -11.57 -0.62
N CYS A 134 -21.14 -11.71 -1.47
CA CYS A 134 -21.21 -11.76 -2.92
C CYS A 134 -20.07 -12.62 -3.49
N ASP A 135 -20.14 -12.92 -4.79
CA ASP A 135 -19.03 -13.58 -5.47
C ASP A 135 -17.80 -12.68 -5.49
N CYS A 136 -16.62 -13.29 -5.26
CA CYS A 136 -15.33 -12.61 -5.27
C CYS A 136 -14.36 -13.27 -6.25
N ARG A 137 -13.41 -12.48 -6.75
CA ARG A 137 -12.24 -12.99 -7.46
C ARG A 137 -11.10 -13.22 -6.47
N ILE A 138 -10.38 -14.31 -6.66
CA ILE A 138 -9.09 -14.55 -5.99
C ILE A 138 -8.02 -14.32 -7.05
N LEU A 139 -7.17 -13.33 -6.81
CA LEU A 139 -6.19 -12.83 -7.77
C LEU A 139 -4.76 -13.01 -7.22
N ASN A 140 -3.81 -13.24 -8.09
CA ASN A 140 -2.42 -12.88 -7.88
C ASN A 140 -2.07 -11.68 -8.78
N VAL A 141 -0.78 -11.31 -8.86
CA VAL A 141 -0.33 -10.17 -9.68
C VAL A 141 -0.67 -10.37 -11.17
N GLU A 142 -0.64 -11.61 -11.67
CA GLU A 142 -0.68 -11.91 -13.10
C GLU A 142 -2.06 -12.36 -13.59
N SER A 143 -2.88 -12.97 -12.71
CA SER A 143 -4.10 -13.63 -13.15
C SER A 143 -5.15 -13.83 -12.05
N GLU A 144 -6.37 -14.14 -12.48
CA GLU A 144 -7.41 -14.68 -11.62
C GLU A 144 -7.16 -16.17 -11.40
N LEU A 145 -6.96 -16.56 -10.14
CA LEU A 145 -6.68 -17.93 -9.71
C LEU A 145 -7.95 -18.75 -9.55
N ALA A 146 -8.98 -18.13 -8.96
CA ALA A 146 -10.24 -18.78 -8.63
C ALA A 146 -11.35 -17.77 -8.37
N THR A 147 -12.57 -18.25 -8.31
CA THR A 147 -13.73 -17.52 -7.79
C THR A 147 -14.08 -18.07 -6.41
N LEU A 148 -14.35 -17.20 -5.45
CA LEU A 148 -15.00 -17.52 -4.19
C LEU A 148 -16.49 -17.19 -4.37
N GLU A 149 -17.36 -18.19 -4.25
CA GLU A 149 -18.79 -17.98 -4.38
C GLU A 149 -19.35 -17.30 -3.11
N LYS A 150 -20.48 -16.62 -3.27
CA LYS A 150 -21.21 -16.01 -2.16
C LYS A 150 -21.43 -17.03 -1.03
N ASP A 151 -21.21 -16.61 0.22
CA ASP A 151 -21.35 -17.39 1.44
C ASP A 151 -20.46 -18.67 1.52
N GLN A 152 -19.58 -18.88 0.54
CA GLN A 152 -18.59 -19.95 0.59
C GLN A 152 -17.48 -19.59 1.57
N HIS A 153 -17.16 -20.51 2.48
CA HIS A 153 -16.02 -20.35 3.37
C HIS A 153 -14.72 -20.81 2.71
N LEU A 154 -13.70 -20.00 2.83
CA LEU A 154 -12.35 -20.28 2.35
C LEU A 154 -11.35 -20.18 3.51
N VAL A 155 -10.59 -21.25 3.71
CA VAL A 155 -9.50 -21.28 4.70
C VAL A 155 -8.16 -21.24 3.99
N ILE A 156 -7.34 -20.28 4.37
CA ILE A 156 -6.00 -20.07 3.81
C ILE A 156 -4.97 -20.22 4.93
N THR A 157 -4.05 -21.14 4.73
CA THR A 157 -2.91 -21.41 5.61
C THR A 157 -1.60 -21.08 4.89
N LEU A 158 -0.47 -21.14 5.58
CA LEU A 158 0.85 -20.90 4.99
C LEU A 158 1.16 -21.81 3.79
N ASP A 159 0.64 -23.04 3.82
CA ASP A 159 0.85 -24.06 2.77
C ASP A 159 -0.22 -24.02 1.68
N SER A 160 -1.09 -23.00 1.69
CA SER A 160 -2.15 -22.88 0.68
C SER A 160 -1.54 -22.76 -0.73
N PRO A 161 -2.02 -23.57 -1.69
CA PRO A 161 -1.56 -23.50 -3.08
C PRO A 161 -1.98 -22.20 -3.80
N LEU A 162 -2.83 -21.39 -3.18
CA LEU A 162 -3.20 -20.06 -3.69
C LEU A 162 -2.05 -19.06 -3.59
N PHE A 163 -1.12 -19.24 -2.63
CA PHE A 163 0.10 -18.46 -2.59
C PHE A 163 1.05 -18.92 -3.68
N ASP A 164 1.27 -18.08 -4.66
CA ASP A 164 2.29 -18.27 -5.69
C ASP A 164 3.70 -17.98 -5.16
N GLN A 165 4.65 -17.83 -6.10
CA GLN A 165 6.04 -17.50 -5.76
C GLN A 165 6.17 -16.14 -5.07
N THR A 166 5.24 -15.22 -5.30
CA THR A 166 5.24 -13.90 -4.65
C THR A 166 4.75 -13.96 -3.20
N GLY A 167 4.05 -15.06 -2.83
CA GLY A 167 3.47 -15.22 -1.51
C GLY A 167 2.33 -14.25 -1.22
N ARG A 168 1.67 -13.69 -2.26
CA ARG A 168 0.63 -12.67 -2.15
C ARG A 168 -0.60 -13.03 -2.97
N ILE A 169 -1.78 -12.90 -2.37
CA ILE A 169 -3.07 -13.03 -3.06
C ILE A 169 -3.99 -11.90 -2.65
N THR A 170 -4.93 -11.57 -3.53
CA THR A 170 -5.96 -10.57 -3.29
C THR A 170 -7.34 -11.19 -3.49
N ILE A 171 -8.24 -10.97 -2.54
CA ILE A 171 -9.65 -11.34 -2.64
C ILE A 171 -10.45 -10.06 -2.85
N GLU A 172 -11.13 -9.98 -3.98
CA GLU A 172 -11.84 -8.78 -4.41
C GLU A 172 -13.31 -9.10 -4.76
N PRO A 173 -14.30 -8.44 -4.10
CA PRO A 173 -15.70 -8.53 -4.48
C PRO A 173 -15.95 -8.19 -5.95
N LYS A 174 -16.79 -8.97 -6.63
CA LYS A 174 -17.18 -8.68 -8.03
C LYS A 174 -18.13 -7.49 -8.15
N ILE A 175 -18.68 -7.02 -7.04
CA ILE A 175 -19.52 -5.82 -6.95
C ILE A 175 -18.99 -4.83 -5.93
N LEU A 176 -19.09 -3.54 -6.21
CA LEU A 176 -18.55 -2.47 -5.36
C LEU A 176 -19.15 -2.42 -3.94
N THR A 177 -20.38 -2.91 -3.78
CA THR A 177 -21.09 -2.93 -2.50
C THR A 177 -20.88 -4.23 -1.71
N GLY A 178 -20.08 -5.15 -2.24
CA GLY A 178 -19.77 -6.43 -1.58
C GLY A 178 -18.91 -6.26 -0.35
N HIS A 179 -19.09 -7.18 0.59
CA HIS A 179 -18.32 -7.20 1.83
C HIS A 179 -17.63 -8.55 2.01
N LEU A 180 -16.44 -8.47 2.59
CA LEU A 180 -15.63 -9.61 3.01
C LEU A 180 -15.68 -9.73 4.53
N MET A 181 -15.84 -10.94 5.06
CA MET A 181 -15.85 -11.23 6.48
C MET A 181 -14.69 -12.16 6.82
N LEU A 182 -14.02 -11.89 7.94
CA LEU A 182 -12.94 -12.73 8.47
C LEU A 182 -13.45 -13.50 9.66
N SER A 183 -13.61 -14.82 9.52
CA SER A 183 -13.94 -15.71 10.63
C SER A 183 -12.79 -15.69 11.65
N GLY A 184 -13.13 -15.66 12.94
CA GLY A 184 -12.13 -15.62 14.01
C GLY A 184 -11.47 -14.26 14.24
N VAL A 185 -11.88 -13.20 13.52
CA VAL A 185 -11.50 -11.82 13.83
C VAL A 185 -12.70 -11.08 14.40
N GLU A 186 -12.80 -11.09 15.72
CA GLU A 186 -13.91 -10.45 16.43
C GLU A 186 -13.56 -9.02 16.85
N ARG A 187 -14.55 -8.13 16.75
CA ARG A 187 -14.56 -6.76 17.21
C ARG A 187 -15.75 -6.54 18.14
N ALA A 188 -15.95 -5.35 18.70
CA ALA A 188 -17.07 -5.08 19.61
C ALA A 188 -18.44 -5.30 18.96
N GLN A 189 -18.56 -5.14 17.64
CA GLN A 189 -19.77 -5.49 16.88
C GLN A 189 -19.95 -7.00 16.61
N GLY A 190 -19.02 -7.85 17.06
CA GLY A 190 -18.90 -9.22 16.63
C GLY A 190 -18.01 -9.34 15.38
N GLN A 191 -18.52 -9.94 14.32
CA GLN A 191 -17.79 -10.10 13.06
C GLN A 191 -17.83 -8.79 12.25
N ALA A 192 -16.65 -8.32 11.85
CA ALA A 192 -16.51 -7.12 11.03
C ALA A 192 -16.75 -7.41 9.54
N ASN A 193 -17.32 -6.43 8.84
CA ASN A 193 -17.61 -6.47 7.40
C ASN A 193 -16.67 -5.51 6.69
N TYR A 194 -15.75 -6.04 5.90
CA TYR A 194 -14.73 -5.27 5.20
C TYR A 194 -15.16 -4.94 3.78
N ARG A 195 -15.22 -3.65 3.45
CA ARG A 195 -15.37 -3.13 2.07
C ARG A 195 -14.03 -3.21 1.33
N GLY A 196 -14.09 -3.00 0.01
CA GLY A 196 -12.90 -3.04 -0.82
C GLY A 196 -12.35 -4.45 -0.97
N ARG A 197 -11.04 -4.63 -0.91
CA ARG A 197 -10.38 -5.92 -1.09
C ARG A 197 -9.53 -6.30 0.11
N LEU A 198 -9.34 -7.60 0.30
CA LEU A 198 -8.40 -8.15 1.26
C LEU A 198 -7.19 -8.70 0.52
N GLU A 199 -6.02 -8.26 0.94
CA GLU A 199 -4.75 -8.78 0.49
C GLU A 199 -4.14 -9.62 1.60
N LEU A 200 -3.77 -10.85 1.27
CA LEU A 200 -3.13 -11.80 2.17
C LEU A 200 -1.67 -11.98 1.73
N VAL A 201 -0.77 -11.76 2.67
CA VAL A 201 0.67 -11.82 2.42
C VAL A 201 1.29 -12.88 3.29
N ARG A 202 1.82 -13.94 2.67
CA ARG A 202 2.56 -14.99 3.37
C ARG A 202 3.90 -14.43 3.87
N ARG A 203 4.16 -14.62 5.16
CA ARG A 203 5.44 -14.36 5.83
C ARG A 203 5.98 -15.66 6.44
N GLU A 204 7.19 -15.66 6.94
CA GLU A 204 7.79 -16.85 7.57
C GLU A 204 7.01 -17.32 8.80
N ASP A 205 6.43 -16.39 9.56
CA ASP A 205 5.75 -16.62 10.83
C ASP A 205 4.21 -16.63 10.73
N GLY A 206 3.64 -16.46 9.53
CA GLY A 206 2.20 -16.49 9.30
C GLY A 206 1.74 -15.63 8.13
N ILE A 207 0.51 -15.15 8.22
CA ILE A 207 -0.16 -14.39 7.16
C ILE A 207 -0.47 -12.98 7.67
N VAL A 208 -0.03 -11.97 6.93
CA VAL A 208 -0.46 -10.58 7.12
C VAL A 208 -1.75 -10.37 6.31
N VAL A 209 -2.73 -9.70 6.91
CA VAL A 209 -4.00 -9.36 6.28
C VAL A 209 -4.07 -7.83 6.13
N ILE A 210 -4.25 -7.36 4.91
CA ILE A 210 -4.40 -5.94 4.60
C ILE A 210 -5.75 -5.72 3.92
N ASN A 211 -6.54 -4.81 4.47
CA ASN A 211 -7.74 -4.32 3.81
C ASN A 211 -7.41 -3.06 3.02
N GLU A 212 -7.55 -3.11 1.71
CA GLU A 212 -7.36 -1.96 0.84
C GLU A 212 -8.72 -1.50 0.28
N LEU A 213 -9.02 -0.22 0.51
CA LEU A 213 -10.32 0.36 0.17
C LEU A 213 -10.21 1.88 -0.07
N PRO A 214 -11.22 2.50 -0.72
CA PRO A 214 -11.32 3.96 -0.80
C PRO A 214 -11.33 4.60 0.59
N LEU A 215 -10.64 5.76 0.72
CA LEU A 215 -10.52 6.48 1.97
C LEU A 215 -11.89 6.85 2.58
N GLU A 216 -12.85 7.25 1.73
CA GLU A 216 -14.19 7.60 2.20
C GLU A 216 -14.95 6.38 2.78
N GLU A 217 -14.77 5.20 2.18
CA GLU A 217 -15.38 3.97 2.71
C GLU A 217 -14.72 3.48 4.00
N TYR A 218 -13.42 3.71 4.17
CA TYR A 218 -12.73 3.50 5.44
C TYR A 218 -13.37 4.31 6.57
N LEU A 219 -13.74 5.57 6.30
CA LEU A 219 -14.38 6.43 7.28
C LEU A 219 -15.76 5.95 7.74
N TYR A 220 -16.49 5.18 6.91
CA TYR A 220 -17.76 4.57 7.35
C TYR A 220 -17.56 3.58 8.51
N GLY A 221 -16.41 2.90 8.54
CA GLY A 221 -16.03 1.98 9.62
C GLY A 221 -15.30 2.63 10.78
N VAL A 222 -14.81 3.86 10.63
CA VAL A 222 -14.08 4.61 11.68
C VAL A 222 -15.01 5.50 12.48
N VAL A 223 -15.78 6.37 11.82
CA VAL A 223 -16.56 7.43 12.49
C VAL A 223 -17.52 6.88 13.55
N PRO A 224 -18.25 5.76 13.37
CA PRO A 224 -19.13 5.23 14.41
C PRO A 224 -18.36 4.71 15.64
N GLY A 225 -17.08 4.32 15.47
CA GLY A 225 -16.20 3.90 16.56
C GLY A 225 -15.65 5.07 17.38
N GLU A 226 -15.51 6.24 16.74
CA GLU A 226 -14.94 7.45 17.35
C GLU A 226 -16.00 8.34 18.02
N MET A 227 -17.23 8.37 17.47
CA MET A 227 -18.32 9.18 17.98
C MET A 227 -19.66 8.47 17.87
N PRO A 228 -20.46 8.39 18.97
CA PRO A 228 -21.78 7.77 18.94
C PRO A 228 -22.68 8.37 17.86
N ALA A 229 -23.32 7.52 17.04
CA ALA A 229 -24.19 7.95 15.95
C ALA A 229 -25.42 8.79 16.41
N SER A 230 -25.73 8.77 17.70
CA SER A 230 -26.80 9.59 18.29
C SER A 230 -26.47 11.07 18.44
N TYR A 231 -25.21 11.46 18.18
CA TYR A 231 -24.81 12.87 18.25
C TYR A 231 -25.40 13.68 17.09
N PRO A 232 -25.53 15.02 17.24
CA PRO A 232 -26.02 15.88 16.17
C PRO A 232 -25.19 15.70 14.88
N LEU A 233 -25.86 15.75 13.73
CA LEU A 233 -25.22 15.54 12.43
C LEU A 233 -24.00 16.45 12.21
N GLU A 234 -24.05 17.71 12.63
CA GLU A 234 -22.94 18.65 12.50
C GLU A 234 -21.71 18.24 13.36
N ALA A 235 -21.94 17.60 14.51
CA ALA A 235 -20.86 17.04 15.31
C ALA A 235 -20.23 15.82 14.60
N LEU A 236 -21.05 14.95 14.03
CA LEU A 236 -20.58 13.80 13.24
C LEU A 236 -19.82 14.25 11.99
N LYS A 237 -20.25 15.32 11.31
CA LYS A 237 -19.52 15.94 10.19
C LYS A 237 -18.15 16.46 10.63
N SER A 238 -18.09 17.14 11.77
CA SER A 238 -16.82 17.62 12.32
C SER A 238 -15.86 16.45 12.60
N GLN A 239 -16.38 15.35 13.18
CA GLN A 239 -15.60 14.13 13.39
C GLN A 239 -15.14 13.51 12.07
N ALA A 240 -16.00 13.45 11.06
CA ALA A 240 -15.64 12.91 9.74
C ALA A 240 -14.50 13.71 9.09
N ILE A 241 -14.52 15.05 9.18
CA ILE A 241 -13.45 15.92 8.68
C ILE A 241 -12.13 15.64 9.43
N CYS A 242 -12.18 15.55 10.76
CA CYS A 242 -11.00 15.25 11.58
C CYS A 242 -10.42 13.86 11.22
N ALA A 243 -11.28 12.85 11.14
CA ALA A 243 -10.87 11.49 10.81
C ALA A 243 -10.27 11.41 9.40
N ARG A 244 -10.87 12.08 8.40
CA ARG A 244 -10.34 12.15 7.02
C ARG A 244 -8.96 12.81 6.98
N THR A 245 -8.80 13.92 7.67
CA THR A 245 -7.53 14.65 7.74
C THR A 245 -6.42 13.79 8.34
N TYR A 246 -6.73 13.11 9.45
CA TYR A 246 -5.80 12.18 10.07
C TYR A 246 -5.41 11.05 9.14
N ALA A 247 -6.39 10.36 8.54
CA ALA A 247 -6.15 9.26 7.63
C ALA A 247 -5.36 9.71 6.38
N TYR A 248 -5.68 10.88 5.81
CA TYR A 248 -4.94 11.44 4.68
C TYR A 248 -3.48 11.76 5.03
N GLU A 249 -3.20 12.24 6.24
CA GLU A 249 -1.82 12.42 6.71
C GLU A 249 -1.07 11.07 6.75
N ARG A 250 -1.74 9.99 7.17
CA ARG A 250 -1.15 8.64 7.18
C ARG A 250 -0.87 8.10 5.77
N LEU A 251 -1.67 8.45 4.79
CA LEU A 251 -1.38 8.14 3.39
C LEU A 251 -0.06 8.79 2.92
N GLN A 252 0.25 9.98 3.41
CA GLN A 252 1.48 10.67 3.05
C GLN A 252 2.74 10.00 3.63
N ARG A 253 2.59 9.30 4.75
CA ARG A 253 3.67 8.58 5.44
C ARG A 253 3.11 7.27 5.96
N ALA A 254 3.40 6.17 5.30
CA ALA A 254 2.96 4.88 5.79
C ALA A 254 3.44 4.67 7.24
N GLY A 255 2.50 4.37 8.15
CA GLY A 255 2.82 4.13 9.55
C GLY A 255 3.42 2.73 9.80
N LEU A 256 3.16 1.80 8.88
CA LEU A 256 3.55 0.39 8.98
C LEU A 256 4.14 -0.10 7.63
N PRO A 257 5.26 0.51 7.19
CA PRO A 257 5.82 0.24 5.87
C PRO A 257 6.28 -1.21 5.69
N GLU A 258 6.74 -1.86 6.75
CA GLU A 258 7.15 -3.28 6.73
C GLU A 258 6.00 -4.25 6.45
N TYR A 259 4.77 -3.87 6.77
CA TYR A 259 3.55 -4.63 6.42
C TYR A 259 2.93 -4.16 5.11
N GLY A 260 3.40 -3.06 4.55
CA GLY A 260 2.78 -2.44 3.38
C GLY A 260 1.44 -1.77 3.70
N ALA A 261 1.29 -1.24 4.92
CA ALA A 261 0.07 -0.61 5.41
C ALA A 261 0.30 0.84 5.87
N HIS A 262 -0.75 1.65 5.76
CA HIS A 262 -0.74 3.04 6.23
C HIS A 262 -1.06 3.12 7.72
N VAL A 263 -1.97 2.27 8.18
CA VAL A 263 -2.49 2.20 9.55
C VAL A 263 -2.81 0.75 9.91
N ASP A 264 -3.00 0.45 11.20
CA ASP A 264 -3.72 -0.75 11.64
C ASP A 264 -5.16 -0.40 12.09
N ASP A 265 -5.95 -1.41 12.39
CA ASP A 265 -7.36 -1.30 12.77
C ASP A 265 -7.58 -1.04 14.28
N SER A 266 -6.51 -0.82 15.06
CA SER A 266 -6.57 -0.66 16.51
C SER A 266 -6.56 0.81 16.97
N THR A 267 -6.66 1.01 18.28
CA THR A 267 -6.56 2.33 18.93
C THR A 267 -5.18 3.00 18.80
N ALA A 268 -4.17 2.31 18.29
CA ALA A 268 -2.87 2.91 18.00
C ALA A 268 -2.95 3.93 16.83
N PHE A 269 -3.96 3.75 15.98
CA PHE A 269 -4.34 4.65 14.88
C PHE A 269 -5.78 5.11 15.06
N GLN A 270 -6.67 4.76 14.14
CA GLN A 270 -8.11 4.97 14.25
C GLN A 270 -8.80 3.61 14.35
N VAL A 271 -9.66 3.45 15.35
CA VAL A 271 -10.39 2.17 15.51
C VAL A 271 -11.27 1.93 14.28
N TYR A 272 -10.94 0.90 13.53
CA TYR A 272 -11.62 0.57 12.29
C TYR A 272 -12.47 -0.70 12.45
N GLN A 273 -13.72 -0.65 11.96
CA GLN A 273 -14.67 -1.76 11.98
C GLN A 273 -14.96 -2.37 13.38
N ASN A 274 -14.74 -1.59 14.45
CA ASN A 274 -15.07 -2.03 15.81
C ASN A 274 -16.57 -1.97 16.10
N LEU A 275 -17.28 -1.02 15.49
CA LEU A 275 -18.74 -0.90 15.49
C LEU A 275 -19.25 -0.92 14.05
N ALA A 276 -20.46 -1.44 13.88
CA ALA A 276 -21.10 -1.49 12.57
C ALA A 276 -21.31 -0.07 12.00
N GLU A 277 -21.28 0.03 10.69
CA GLU A 277 -21.63 1.27 9.97
C GLU A 277 -23.02 1.75 10.37
N GLN A 278 -23.17 3.04 10.60
CA GLN A 278 -24.40 3.69 11.00
C GLN A 278 -24.85 4.69 9.93
N GLY A 279 -26.14 4.72 9.61
CA GLY A 279 -26.65 5.59 8.56
C GLY A 279 -26.32 7.08 8.77
N GLN A 280 -26.39 7.59 10.01
CA GLN A 280 -26.07 8.98 10.31
C GLN A 280 -24.58 9.30 10.19
N THR A 281 -23.70 8.39 10.63
CA THR A 281 -22.24 8.59 10.49
C THR A 281 -21.82 8.50 9.02
N THR A 282 -22.39 7.56 8.27
CA THR A 282 -22.18 7.45 6.81
C THR A 282 -22.67 8.70 6.08
N GLN A 283 -23.83 9.25 6.47
CA GLN A 283 -24.34 10.51 5.92
C GLN A 283 -23.37 11.66 6.21
N ALA A 284 -22.85 11.76 7.45
CA ALA A 284 -21.90 12.81 7.83
C ALA A 284 -20.62 12.77 6.98
N VAL A 285 -20.09 11.56 6.68
CA VAL A 285 -18.93 11.40 5.78
C VAL A 285 -19.27 11.86 4.37
N LYS A 286 -20.43 11.48 3.82
CA LYS A 286 -20.83 11.83 2.45
C LYS A 286 -21.11 13.32 2.24
N GLU A 287 -21.47 14.05 3.31
CA GLU A 287 -21.80 15.47 3.25
C GLU A 287 -20.62 16.39 3.53
N THR A 288 -19.42 15.83 3.74
CA THR A 288 -18.18 16.59 4.00
C THR A 288 -17.08 16.23 3.01
#